data_ce48a1bf928945d4023985e27ed812f0
#
_entry.id   ce48a1bf928945d4023985e27ed812f0
#
_cell.length_a   1.000
_cell.length_b   1.000
_cell.length_c   1.000
_cell.angle_alpha   90.00
_cell.angle_beta   90.00
_cell.angle_gamma   90.00
#
_symmetry.space_group_name_H-M   'P 1'
#
loop_
_entity.id
_entity.type
_entity.pdbx_description
1 polymer ?
#
loop_
_entity_poly.entity_id
_entity_poly.type
_entity_poly.pdbx_seq_one_letter_code
_entity_poly.pdbx_strand_id
1 'polypeptide(L)'
;MISKLQHFIQQWRRERPDVDLTAFIITGAIKQIDQQTEAEFRRLSAEMNIGPGDLRVLFALRRSGIDNPRRPTDLFQSLLVTSGAITKQVDRLEDAGLVERLPDPGYQRGFLIRLTRRGVKVADAAIEAICSGKTTIGTVISSLSEEDREMGKRFLQRLLAKFEEANESGSEEIAQDDRPSRAGLKRGRA
;
A
#
# COMPACT_ATOMS: atom_id res chain seq x y z
N MET A 1 -10.41 24.52 16.98
CA MET A 1 -11.36 24.05 15.93
C MET A 1 -11.49 22.55 16.10
N ILE A 2 -12.70 22.05 16.38
CA ILE A 2 -12.97 20.59 16.57
C ILE A 2 -12.81 19.92 15.19
N SER A 3 -12.02 18.84 15.11
CA SER A 3 -11.86 18.11 13.84
C SER A 3 -13.19 17.45 13.41
N LYS A 4 -13.37 17.22 12.09
CA LYS A 4 -14.55 16.51 11.58
C LYS A 4 -14.76 15.17 12.30
N LEU A 5 -13.69 14.44 12.56
CA LEU A 5 -13.75 13.17 13.30
C LEU A 5 -14.27 13.36 14.72
N GLN A 6 -13.78 14.37 15.46
CA GLN A 6 -14.26 14.66 16.81
C GLN A 6 -15.74 15.00 16.83
N HIS A 7 -16.24 15.74 15.82
CA HIS A 7 -17.66 16.02 15.69
C HIS A 7 -18.50 14.74 15.51
N PHE A 8 -18.07 13.84 14.61
CA PHE A 8 -18.74 12.54 14.43
C PHE A 8 -18.72 11.69 15.71
N ILE A 9 -17.59 11.64 16.41
CA ILE A 9 -17.47 10.91 17.68
C ILE A 9 -18.47 11.44 18.72
N GLN A 10 -18.60 12.76 18.83
CA GLN A 10 -19.56 13.37 19.76
C GLN A 10 -21.01 13.03 19.43
N GLN A 11 -21.37 13.01 18.13
CA GLN A 11 -22.70 12.59 17.68
C GLN A 11 -22.99 11.15 18.07
N TRP A 12 -22.08 10.23 17.76
CA TRP A 12 -22.25 8.82 18.11
C TRP A 12 -22.31 8.57 19.62
N ARG A 13 -21.50 9.27 20.42
CA ARG A 13 -21.56 9.16 21.89
C ARG A 13 -22.90 9.62 22.48
N ARG A 14 -23.61 10.51 21.80
CA ARG A 14 -24.97 10.93 22.23
C ARG A 14 -26.00 9.88 21.86
N GLU A 15 -25.93 9.32 20.67
CA GLU A 15 -26.93 8.36 20.17
C GLU A 15 -26.70 6.94 20.72
N ARG A 16 -25.46 6.57 20.96
CA ARG A 16 -25.06 5.23 21.41
C ARG A 16 -24.00 5.32 22.52
N PRO A 17 -24.38 5.80 23.72
CA PRO A 17 -23.47 5.92 24.87
C PRO A 17 -23.03 4.55 25.43
N ASP A 18 -23.74 3.49 25.08
CA ASP A 18 -23.53 2.10 25.47
C ASP A 18 -22.43 1.38 24.65
N VAL A 19 -21.96 1.98 23.53
CA VAL A 19 -21.01 1.33 22.60
C VAL A 19 -19.60 1.85 22.79
N ASP A 20 -18.62 0.94 22.86
CA ASP A 20 -17.22 1.30 22.75
C ASP A 20 -16.88 1.71 21.31
N LEU A 21 -16.62 2.99 21.10
CA LEU A 21 -16.33 3.60 19.81
C LEU A 21 -14.85 3.50 19.41
N THR A 22 -14.01 2.80 20.15
CA THR A 22 -12.55 2.75 19.94
C THR A 22 -12.19 2.33 18.52
N ALA A 23 -12.78 1.23 18.02
CA ALA A 23 -12.53 0.75 16.66
C ALA A 23 -12.96 1.78 15.60
N PHE A 24 -14.13 2.41 15.80
CA PHE A 24 -14.65 3.44 14.89
C PHE A 24 -13.77 4.69 14.87
N ILE A 25 -13.26 5.11 16.03
CA ILE A 25 -12.35 6.26 16.15
C ILE A 25 -11.02 5.99 15.43
N ILE A 26 -10.42 4.83 15.67
CA ILE A 26 -9.15 4.45 15.07
C ILE A 26 -9.27 4.34 13.55
N THR A 27 -10.26 3.61 13.05
CA THR A 27 -10.45 3.42 11.60
C THR A 27 -10.81 4.73 10.90
N GLY A 28 -11.63 5.57 11.53
CA GLY A 28 -11.98 6.90 11.04
C GLY A 28 -10.77 7.84 10.96
N ALA A 29 -9.88 7.81 11.97
CA ALA A 29 -8.65 8.58 11.98
C ALA A 29 -7.70 8.11 10.87
N ILE A 30 -7.49 6.80 10.74
CA ILE A 30 -6.68 6.21 9.67
C ILE A 30 -7.21 6.64 8.30
N LYS A 31 -8.55 6.59 8.09
CA LYS A 31 -9.16 6.99 6.82
C LYS A 31 -8.95 8.48 6.51
N GLN A 32 -9.04 9.37 7.51
CA GLN A 32 -8.77 10.78 7.30
C GLN A 32 -7.30 11.05 6.97
N ILE A 33 -6.37 10.38 7.65
CA ILE A 33 -4.93 10.46 7.36
C ILE A 33 -4.64 9.95 5.94
N ASP A 34 -5.22 8.82 5.56
CA ASP A 34 -5.11 8.24 4.21
C ASP A 34 -5.53 9.26 3.14
N GLN A 35 -6.66 9.93 3.30
CA GLN A 35 -7.12 10.96 2.35
C GLN A 35 -6.13 12.13 2.20
N GLN A 36 -5.52 12.58 3.31
CA GLN A 36 -4.51 13.64 3.27
C GLN A 36 -3.22 13.17 2.59
N THR A 37 -2.79 11.97 2.92
CA THR A 37 -1.60 11.34 2.32
C THR A 37 -1.77 11.15 0.81
N GLU A 38 -2.94 10.68 0.36
CA GLU A 38 -3.26 10.52 -1.06
C GLU A 38 -3.30 11.86 -1.82
N ALA A 39 -3.84 12.91 -1.19
CA ALA A 39 -3.85 14.25 -1.79
C ALA A 39 -2.43 14.79 -1.97
N GLU A 40 -1.58 14.62 -0.95
CA GLU A 40 -0.18 15.01 -0.98
C GLU A 40 0.61 14.22 -2.04
N PHE A 41 0.36 12.92 -2.13
CA PHE A 41 1.01 12.04 -3.10
C PHE A 41 0.67 12.44 -4.54
N ARG A 42 -0.59 12.80 -4.80
CA ARG A 42 -1.01 13.35 -6.10
C ARG A 42 -0.30 14.67 -6.42
N ARG A 43 -0.18 15.57 -5.45
CA ARG A 43 0.54 16.84 -5.62
C ARG A 43 2.01 16.61 -5.95
N LEU A 44 2.70 15.81 -5.14
CA LEU A 44 4.11 15.51 -5.32
C LEU A 44 4.40 14.84 -6.67
N SER A 45 3.57 13.90 -7.08
CA SER A 45 3.73 13.23 -8.39
C SER A 45 3.51 14.21 -9.57
N ALA A 46 2.55 15.12 -9.43
CA ALA A 46 2.30 16.15 -10.46
C ALA A 46 3.49 17.12 -10.60
N GLU A 47 4.14 17.52 -9.49
CA GLU A 47 5.37 18.33 -9.51
C GLU A 47 6.52 17.63 -10.25
N MET A 48 6.53 16.30 -10.25
CA MET A 48 7.49 15.47 -10.99
C MET A 48 7.05 15.11 -12.41
N ASN A 49 5.88 15.61 -12.83
CA ASN A 49 5.27 15.33 -14.13
C ASN A 49 5.03 13.84 -14.40
N ILE A 50 4.60 13.10 -13.36
CA ILE A 50 4.22 11.69 -13.42
C ILE A 50 2.89 11.45 -12.70
N GLY A 51 2.25 10.31 -12.95
CA GLY A 51 1.05 9.92 -12.23
C GLY A 51 1.34 9.42 -10.81
N PRO A 52 0.37 9.50 -9.86
CA PRO A 52 0.57 8.99 -8.50
C PRO A 52 0.82 7.48 -8.45
N GLY A 53 0.19 6.71 -9.36
CA GLY A 53 0.47 5.28 -9.51
C GLY A 53 1.88 5.01 -10.02
N ASP A 54 2.37 5.86 -10.93
CA ASP A 54 3.71 5.76 -11.50
C ASP A 54 4.79 6.02 -10.42
N LEU A 55 4.56 7.01 -9.55
CA LEU A 55 5.43 7.28 -8.41
C LEU A 55 5.50 6.09 -7.44
N ARG A 56 4.37 5.40 -7.20
CA ARG A 56 4.36 4.18 -6.37
C ARG A 56 5.20 3.06 -6.98
N VAL A 57 5.17 2.89 -8.30
CA VAL A 57 6.03 1.92 -9.00
C VAL A 57 7.49 2.28 -8.82
N LEU A 58 7.87 3.56 -8.98
CA LEU A 58 9.25 4.01 -8.73
C LEU A 58 9.70 3.71 -7.30
N PHE A 59 8.84 3.94 -6.29
CA PHE A 59 9.13 3.62 -4.90
C PHE A 59 9.29 2.11 -4.65
N ALA A 60 8.45 1.27 -5.26
CA ALA A 60 8.55 -0.17 -5.15
C ALA A 60 9.87 -0.68 -5.74
N LEU A 61 10.27 -0.20 -6.92
CA LEU A 61 11.54 -0.52 -7.55
C LEU A 61 12.73 -0.01 -6.73
N ARG A 62 12.66 1.22 -6.22
CA ARG A 62 13.75 1.82 -5.43
C ARG A 62 13.97 1.08 -4.11
N ARG A 63 12.89 0.70 -3.43
CA ARG A 63 12.92 -0.11 -2.21
C ARG A 63 13.52 -1.50 -2.43
N SER A 64 13.33 -2.07 -3.61
CA SER A 64 13.90 -3.38 -3.95
C SER A 64 15.41 -3.36 -4.17
N GLY A 65 16.01 -2.19 -4.34
CA GLY A 65 17.42 -2.00 -4.67
C GLY A 65 17.64 -1.73 -6.16
N ILE A 66 18.65 -0.92 -6.48
CA ILE A 66 18.93 -0.47 -7.86
C ILE A 66 19.32 -1.66 -8.75
N ASP A 67 20.05 -2.61 -8.20
CA ASP A 67 20.55 -3.78 -8.92
C ASP A 67 19.61 -5.00 -8.85
N ASN A 68 18.39 -4.80 -8.35
CA ASN A 68 17.42 -5.88 -8.18
C ASN A 68 16.14 -5.61 -9.01
N PRO A 69 16.18 -5.86 -10.33
CA PRO A 69 15.03 -5.66 -11.20
C PRO A 69 13.87 -6.58 -10.79
N ARG A 70 12.63 -6.15 -11.03
CA ARG A 70 11.42 -6.83 -10.60
C ARG A 70 10.55 -7.23 -11.77
N ARG A 71 9.86 -8.37 -11.62
CA ARG A 71 8.80 -8.77 -12.54
C ARG A 71 7.58 -7.88 -12.35
N PRO A 72 6.76 -7.65 -13.39
CA PRO A 72 5.46 -6.99 -13.24
C PRO A 72 4.58 -7.64 -12.18
N THR A 73 4.62 -8.97 -12.08
CA THR A 73 3.88 -9.76 -11.08
C THR A 73 4.24 -9.39 -9.64
N ASP A 74 5.53 -9.19 -9.37
CA ASP A 74 6.00 -8.81 -8.04
C ASP A 74 5.55 -7.40 -7.66
N LEU A 75 5.50 -6.50 -8.66
CA LEU A 75 5.07 -5.12 -8.46
C LEU A 75 3.56 -5.03 -8.16
N PHE A 76 2.70 -5.75 -8.92
CA PHE A 76 1.27 -5.66 -8.66
C PHE A 76 0.90 -6.24 -7.29
N GLN A 77 1.55 -7.32 -6.86
CA GLN A 77 1.35 -7.89 -5.52
C GLN A 77 1.79 -6.90 -4.43
N SER A 78 2.97 -6.28 -4.59
CA SER A 78 3.50 -5.35 -3.59
C SER A 78 2.76 -4.01 -3.51
N LEU A 79 2.04 -3.62 -4.55
CA LEU A 79 1.30 -2.34 -4.64
C LEU A 79 -0.21 -2.49 -4.46
N LEU A 80 -0.72 -3.72 -4.34
CA LEU A 80 -2.15 -4.02 -4.21
C LEU A 80 -3.01 -3.41 -5.33
N VAL A 81 -2.49 -3.47 -6.56
CA VAL A 81 -3.15 -2.94 -7.77
C VAL A 81 -3.37 -4.06 -8.79
N THR A 82 -4.15 -3.81 -9.83
CA THR A 82 -4.39 -4.80 -10.89
C THR A 82 -3.19 -4.93 -11.85
N SER A 83 -3.01 -6.10 -12.46
CA SER A 83 -1.95 -6.33 -13.45
C SER A 83 -2.01 -5.37 -14.64
N GLY A 84 -3.22 -5.06 -15.12
CA GLY A 84 -3.42 -4.10 -16.20
C GLY A 84 -3.02 -2.68 -15.83
N ALA A 85 -3.18 -2.29 -14.57
CA ALA A 85 -2.71 -0.99 -14.09
C ALA A 85 -1.18 -0.90 -14.12
N ILE A 86 -0.48 -1.93 -13.66
CA ILE A 86 1.00 -1.98 -13.66
C ILE A 86 1.54 -1.86 -15.08
N THR A 87 0.98 -2.60 -16.05
CA THR A 87 1.45 -2.54 -17.45
C THR A 87 1.41 -1.10 -17.97
N LYS A 88 0.28 -0.42 -17.82
CA LYS A 88 0.12 0.98 -18.25
C LYS A 88 1.05 1.95 -17.50
N GLN A 89 1.31 1.71 -16.22
CA GLN A 89 2.23 2.51 -15.43
C GLN A 89 3.67 2.34 -15.91
N VAL A 90 4.07 1.09 -16.15
CA VAL A 90 5.41 0.77 -16.67
C VAL A 90 5.62 1.35 -18.07
N ASP A 91 4.62 1.26 -18.97
CA ASP A 91 4.69 1.85 -20.31
C ASP A 91 4.97 3.37 -20.22
N ARG A 92 4.19 4.11 -19.41
CA ARG A 92 4.40 5.54 -19.22
C ARG A 92 5.76 5.89 -18.60
N LEU A 93 6.20 5.09 -17.63
CA LEU A 93 7.51 5.30 -16.99
C LEU A 93 8.68 5.00 -17.94
N GLU A 94 8.53 4.02 -18.83
CA GLU A 94 9.50 3.72 -19.86
C GLU A 94 9.56 4.83 -20.91
N ASP A 95 8.40 5.30 -21.40
CA ASP A 95 8.29 6.45 -22.32
C ASP A 95 8.92 7.72 -21.70
N ALA A 96 8.77 7.90 -20.38
CA ALA A 96 9.42 8.98 -19.64
C ALA A 96 10.91 8.74 -19.39
N GLY A 97 11.47 7.59 -19.74
CA GLY A 97 12.86 7.23 -19.49
C GLY A 97 13.23 7.06 -18.02
N LEU A 98 12.26 6.70 -17.17
CA LEU A 98 12.45 6.51 -15.73
C LEU A 98 12.67 5.04 -15.35
N VAL A 99 12.16 4.13 -16.18
CA VAL A 99 12.41 2.69 -16.06
C VAL A 99 12.88 2.14 -17.41
N GLU A 100 13.41 0.94 -17.39
CA GLU A 100 13.78 0.16 -18.58
C GLU A 100 13.35 -1.30 -18.39
N ARG A 101 13.03 -1.97 -19.49
CA ARG A 101 12.76 -3.39 -19.53
C ARG A 101 14.00 -4.18 -19.87
N LEU A 102 14.23 -5.26 -19.13
CA LEU A 102 15.31 -6.21 -19.34
C LEU A 102 14.73 -7.59 -19.63
N PRO A 103 15.39 -8.44 -20.44
CA PRO A 103 15.00 -9.83 -20.59
C PRO A 103 14.94 -10.53 -19.22
N ASP A 104 13.94 -11.37 -18.99
CA ASP A 104 13.89 -12.21 -17.78
C ASP A 104 14.63 -13.54 -18.08
N PRO A 105 15.77 -13.82 -17.44
CA PRO A 105 16.53 -15.07 -17.67
C PRO A 105 15.73 -16.32 -17.26
N GLY A 106 14.77 -16.19 -16.35
CA GLY A 106 13.96 -17.28 -15.84
C GLY A 106 12.66 -17.52 -16.63
N TYR A 107 12.32 -16.63 -17.58
CA TYR A 107 11.09 -16.75 -18.35
C TYR A 107 11.20 -16.14 -19.75
N GLN A 108 11.29 -16.99 -20.78
CA GLN A 108 11.61 -16.61 -22.17
C GLN A 108 10.72 -15.52 -22.79
N ARG A 109 9.47 -15.36 -22.34
CA ARG A 109 8.53 -14.32 -22.79
C ARG A 109 8.32 -13.21 -21.77
N GLY A 110 9.07 -13.24 -20.67
CA GLY A 110 8.98 -12.29 -19.59
C GLY A 110 10.00 -11.17 -19.70
N PHE A 111 9.76 -10.12 -18.90
CA PHE A 111 10.72 -9.05 -18.73
C PHE A 111 10.77 -8.63 -17.25
N LEU A 112 11.92 -8.09 -16.91
CA LEU A 112 12.17 -7.46 -15.63
C LEU A 112 12.16 -5.94 -15.82
N ILE A 113 11.78 -5.21 -14.78
CA ILE A 113 11.70 -3.76 -14.76
C ILE A 113 12.79 -3.25 -13.82
N ARG A 114 13.57 -2.30 -14.28
CA ARG A 114 14.63 -1.64 -13.51
C ARG A 114 14.52 -0.13 -13.61
N LEU A 115 14.92 0.58 -12.55
CA LEU A 115 15.05 2.03 -12.59
C LEU A 115 16.24 2.42 -13.48
N THR A 116 16.05 3.43 -14.32
CA THR A 116 17.17 4.13 -14.94
C THR A 116 17.87 5.05 -13.92
N ARG A 117 19.03 5.59 -14.24
CA ARG A 117 19.68 6.61 -13.40
C ARG A 117 18.78 7.83 -13.16
N ARG A 118 17.95 8.18 -14.13
CA ARG A 118 16.97 9.27 -14.01
C ARG A 118 15.82 8.85 -13.08
N GLY A 119 15.33 7.62 -13.20
CA GLY A 119 14.30 7.08 -12.31
C GLY A 119 14.74 7.03 -10.85
N VAL A 120 15.97 6.63 -10.57
CA VAL A 120 16.56 6.68 -9.23
C VAL A 120 16.53 8.10 -8.66
N LYS A 121 17.00 9.09 -9.43
CA LYS A 121 17.00 10.50 -8.97
C LYS A 121 15.59 11.01 -8.66
N VAL A 122 14.59 10.66 -9.49
CA VAL A 122 13.20 11.07 -9.27
C VAL A 122 12.64 10.39 -8.01
N ALA A 123 12.86 9.09 -7.86
CA ALA A 123 12.42 8.36 -6.66
C ALA A 123 13.06 8.92 -5.38
N ASP A 124 14.36 9.13 -5.38
CA ASP A 124 15.09 9.66 -4.22
C ASP A 124 14.65 11.08 -3.87
N ALA A 125 14.47 11.95 -4.86
CA ALA A 125 13.95 13.31 -4.63
C ALA A 125 12.55 13.30 -4.02
N ALA A 126 11.68 12.38 -4.46
CA ALA A 126 10.34 12.24 -3.89
C ALA A 126 10.37 11.73 -2.44
N ILE A 127 11.20 10.73 -2.14
CA ILE A 127 11.38 10.22 -0.77
C ILE A 127 11.93 11.34 0.14
N GLU A 128 12.94 12.06 -0.32
CA GLU A 128 13.51 13.19 0.42
C GLU A 128 12.46 14.28 0.69
N ALA A 129 11.61 14.61 -0.30
CA ALA A 129 10.55 15.60 -0.12
C ALA A 129 9.56 15.17 0.98
N ILE A 130 9.18 13.89 1.01
CA ILE A 130 8.29 13.34 2.05
C ILE A 130 8.96 13.36 3.43
N CYS A 131 10.24 12.94 3.51
CA CYS A 131 10.94 12.76 4.79
C CYS A 131 11.52 14.05 5.36
N SER A 132 11.82 15.06 4.54
CA SER A 132 12.47 16.32 4.96
C SER A 132 11.50 17.41 5.44
N GLY A 133 10.21 17.11 5.60
CA GLY A 133 9.22 18.11 5.97
C GLY A 133 8.84 19.11 4.86
N LYS A 134 9.21 18.84 3.61
CA LYS A 134 8.78 19.65 2.45
C LYS A 134 7.32 19.38 2.05
N THR A 135 6.75 18.28 2.51
CA THR A 135 5.35 17.94 2.34
C THR A 135 4.56 18.24 3.61
N THR A 136 3.24 18.42 3.48
CA THR A 136 2.36 18.64 4.64
C THR A 136 2.46 17.48 5.63
N ILE A 137 2.43 16.25 5.14
CA ILE A 137 2.53 15.07 6.01
C ILE A 137 3.89 14.99 6.70
N GLY A 138 4.98 15.25 5.98
CA GLY A 138 6.33 15.30 6.55
C GLY A 138 6.45 16.35 7.63
N THR A 139 5.92 17.57 7.40
CA THR A 139 5.90 18.66 8.39
C THR A 139 5.11 18.28 9.63
N VAL A 140 3.90 17.72 9.46
CA VAL A 140 3.04 17.31 10.59
C VAL A 140 3.71 16.22 11.40
N ILE A 141 4.24 15.16 10.77
CA ILE A 141 4.93 14.07 11.48
C ILE A 141 6.18 14.61 12.22
N SER A 142 6.96 15.50 11.60
CA SER A 142 8.14 16.09 12.22
C SER A 142 7.81 17.01 13.39
N SER A 143 6.62 17.59 13.46
CA SER A 143 6.17 18.42 14.57
C SER A 143 5.77 17.65 15.83
N LEU A 144 5.56 16.34 15.71
CA LEU A 144 5.28 15.46 16.85
C LEU A 144 6.53 15.22 17.68
N SER A 145 6.35 14.95 18.97
CA SER A 145 7.44 14.50 19.82
C SER A 145 8.07 13.19 19.32
N GLU A 146 9.32 12.92 19.69
CA GLU A 146 9.98 11.64 19.37
C GLU A 146 9.16 10.47 19.93
N GLU A 147 8.67 10.61 21.17
CA GLU A 147 7.86 9.59 21.85
C GLU A 147 6.56 9.30 21.09
N ASP A 148 5.83 10.33 20.65
CA ASP A 148 4.60 10.18 19.85
C ASP A 148 4.87 9.50 18.51
N ARG A 149 5.97 9.86 17.84
CA ARG A 149 6.37 9.21 16.58
C ARG A 149 6.66 7.72 16.77
N GLU A 150 7.42 7.37 17.80
CA GLU A 150 7.75 5.97 18.10
C GLU A 150 6.52 5.17 18.54
N MET A 151 5.67 5.76 19.37
CA MET A 151 4.41 5.13 19.79
C MET A 151 3.48 4.92 18.60
N GLY A 152 3.33 5.91 17.73
CA GLY A 152 2.51 5.82 16.52
C GLY A 152 3.01 4.74 15.55
N LYS A 153 4.33 4.68 15.31
CA LYS A 153 4.93 3.60 14.48
C LYS A 153 4.62 2.22 15.04
N ARG A 154 4.89 2.00 16.34
CA ARG A 154 4.62 0.71 16.99
C ARG A 154 3.15 0.32 16.96
N PHE A 155 2.25 1.28 17.21
CA PHE A 155 0.82 1.03 17.16
C PHE A 155 0.35 0.59 15.77
N LEU A 156 0.72 1.35 14.73
CA LEU A 156 0.34 1.03 13.36
C LEU A 156 0.93 -0.29 12.87
N GLN A 157 2.18 -0.58 13.19
CA GLN A 157 2.81 -1.87 12.84
C GLN A 157 2.09 -3.06 13.48
N ARG A 158 1.73 -2.95 14.78
CA ARG A 158 0.96 -4.00 15.47
C ARG A 158 -0.43 -4.17 14.87
N LEU A 159 -1.09 -3.07 14.54
CA LEU A 159 -2.41 -3.12 13.93
C LEU A 159 -2.38 -3.81 12.56
N LEU A 160 -1.41 -3.47 11.71
CA LEU A 160 -1.20 -4.11 10.41
C LEU A 160 -0.91 -5.61 10.55
N ALA A 161 0.01 -6.00 11.44
CA ALA A 161 0.33 -7.40 11.69
C ALA A 161 -0.91 -8.21 12.13
N LYS A 162 -1.79 -7.62 12.96
CA LYS A 162 -3.04 -8.27 13.38
C LYS A 162 -4.04 -8.43 12.23
N PHE A 163 -4.08 -7.52 11.28
CA PHE A 163 -4.89 -7.68 10.07
C PHE A 163 -4.33 -8.77 9.16
N GLU A 164 -3.02 -8.87 9.02
CA GLU A 164 -2.35 -9.92 8.24
C GLU A 164 -2.65 -11.30 8.82
N GLU A 165 -2.47 -11.50 10.14
CA GLU A 165 -2.82 -12.73 10.85
C GLU A 165 -4.31 -13.12 10.65
N ALA A 166 -5.22 -12.17 10.77
CA ALA A 166 -6.66 -12.41 10.61
C ALA A 166 -7.02 -12.80 9.16
N ASN A 167 -6.38 -12.20 8.17
CA ASN A 167 -6.62 -12.51 6.76
C ASN A 167 -6.08 -13.90 6.37
N GLU A 168 -4.92 -14.30 6.91
CA GLU A 168 -4.35 -15.64 6.71
C GLU A 168 -5.26 -16.70 7.32
N SER A 169 -5.71 -16.52 8.56
CA SER A 169 -6.63 -17.45 9.24
C SER A 169 -7.98 -17.57 8.51
N GLY A 170 -8.55 -16.47 8.03
CA GLY A 170 -9.81 -16.51 7.27
C GLY A 170 -9.67 -17.18 5.90
N SER A 171 -8.50 -17.09 5.28
CA SER A 171 -8.20 -17.75 4.00
C SER A 171 -8.06 -19.28 4.17
N GLU A 172 -7.53 -19.75 5.29
CA GLU A 172 -7.40 -21.19 5.61
C GLU A 172 -8.77 -21.83 5.94
N GLU A 173 -9.64 -21.10 6.61
CA GLU A 173 -11.00 -21.58 6.94
C GLU A 173 -11.85 -21.78 5.69
N ILE A 174 -11.80 -20.83 4.74
CA ILE A 174 -12.51 -20.95 3.45
C ILE A 174 -11.94 -22.10 2.61
N ALA A 175 -10.63 -22.32 2.61
CA ALA A 175 -9.99 -23.40 1.87
C ALA A 175 -10.27 -24.79 2.48
N GLN A 176 -10.65 -24.90 3.75
CA GLN A 176 -11.04 -26.14 4.41
C GLN A 176 -12.52 -26.51 4.16
N ASP A 177 -13.40 -25.51 4.02
CA ASP A 177 -14.84 -25.75 3.78
C ASP A 177 -15.12 -26.15 2.32
N ASP A 178 -14.23 -25.82 1.38
CA ASP A 178 -14.37 -26.16 -0.05
C ASP A 178 -13.79 -27.55 -0.43
N ARG A 179 -13.47 -28.43 0.56
CA ARG A 179 -13.07 -29.81 0.29
C ARG A 179 -14.31 -30.68 0.08
N PRO A 180 -14.53 -31.22 -1.14
CA PRO A 180 -15.67 -32.08 -1.38
C PRO A 180 -15.62 -33.30 -0.45
N SER A 181 -16.68 -33.47 0.35
CA SER A 181 -16.91 -34.65 1.22
C SER A 181 -16.76 -35.94 0.41
N ARG A 182 -15.63 -36.64 0.59
CA ARG A 182 -15.42 -37.98 0.09
C ARG A 182 -16.22 -39.00 0.95
N ALA A 183 -17.52 -38.90 0.94
CA ALA A 183 -18.38 -39.93 1.54
C ALA A 183 -19.41 -40.38 0.53
N GLY A 184 -19.25 -41.58 0.05
CA GLY A 184 -20.35 -42.38 -0.49
C GLY A 184 -20.38 -42.72 -1.98
N LEU A 185 -19.36 -43.39 -2.51
CA LEU A 185 -19.62 -44.30 -3.63
C LEU A 185 -19.38 -45.75 -3.16
N LYS A 186 -20.32 -46.29 -2.38
CA LYS A 186 -20.45 -47.76 -2.26
C LYS A 186 -21.08 -48.31 -3.53
N ARG A 187 -20.27 -48.99 -4.32
CA ARG A 187 -20.74 -49.84 -5.42
C ARG A 187 -21.61 -50.96 -4.85
N GLY A 188 -22.91 -50.93 -5.10
CA GLY A 188 -23.79 -52.09 -5.01
C GLY A 188 -23.61 -52.95 -6.26
N ARG A 189 -22.99 -54.12 -6.11
CA ARG A 189 -23.14 -55.24 -7.05
C ARG A 189 -24.35 -56.06 -6.60
N ALA A 190 -25.29 -56.27 -7.47
CA ALA A 190 -26.04 -57.47 -7.66
C ALA A 190 -26.73 -57.39 -9.04
#